data_dbbef04189c9c1167d39dc49715b2e0a
#
_entry.id   dbbef04189c9c1167d39dc49715b2e0a
#
_cell.length_a   1.000
_cell.length_b   1.000
_cell.length_c   1.000
_cell.angle_alpha   90.00
_cell.angle_beta   90.00
_cell.angle_gamma   90.00
#
_symmetry.space_group_name_H-M   'P 1'
#
loop_
_entity.id
_entity.type
_entity.pdbx_description
1 polymer ?
#
loop_
_entity_poly.entity_id
_entity_poly.type
_entity_poly.pdbx_seq_one_letter_code
_entity_poly.pdbx_strand_id
1 'polypeptide(L)'
;HFLTALPHDPRLSGAMAYNLLTDRTDIAKPIGYDRSSSASMTDTDMKYIRLYLEENYDLTSEKKIIDAADLAAHQNSYHPVRDYLNSLAWDGTARICYCLHHFLGAEADEYTFQALRLFLLGAIHRAFHPGCKFEVMLCLVGGQGAGKSTFFRLLAG
;
A
#
# COMPACT_ATOMS: atom_id res chain seq x y z
N HIS A 1 -5.04 -31.64 2.12
CA HIS A 1 -4.99 -30.84 3.36
C HIS A 1 -5.08 -29.35 3.00
N PHE A 2 -5.97 -28.57 3.62
CA PHE A 2 -6.27 -27.17 3.21
C PHE A 2 -5.02 -26.28 3.22
N LEU A 3 -4.22 -26.32 4.29
CA LEU A 3 -3.00 -25.51 4.44
C LEU A 3 -1.85 -25.93 3.51
N THR A 4 -1.91 -27.11 2.91
CA THR A 4 -0.89 -27.56 1.94
C THR A 4 -1.33 -27.34 0.50
N ALA A 5 -2.63 -27.32 0.21
CA ALA A 5 -3.12 -27.09 -1.15
C ALA A 5 -2.86 -25.65 -1.62
N LEU A 6 -3.21 -24.64 -0.82
CA LEU A 6 -3.07 -23.23 -1.19
C LEU A 6 -1.64 -22.80 -1.57
N PRO A 7 -0.58 -23.13 -0.78
CA PRO A 7 0.79 -22.73 -1.12
C PRO A 7 1.39 -23.48 -2.31
N HIS A 8 0.88 -24.66 -2.66
CA HIS A 8 1.44 -25.51 -3.71
C HIS A 8 0.63 -25.47 -5.02
N ASP A 9 -0.57 -24.93 -4.98
CA ASP A 9 -1.38 -24.80 -6.19
C ASP A 9 -0.84 -23.67 -7.08
N PRO A 10 -0.59 -23.88 -8.39
CA PRO A 10 -0.02 -22.89 -9.29
C PRO A 10 -0.86 -21.61 -9.43
N ARG A 11 -2.20 -21.71 -9.27
CA ARG A 11 -3.10 -20.55 -9.35
C ARG A 11 -3.20 -19.79 -8.05
N LEU A 12 -3.22 -20.49 -6.91
CA LEU A 12 -3.49 -19.91 -5.61
C LEU A 12 -2.24 -19.55 -4.81
N SER A 13 -1.11 -20.21 -5.09
CA SER A 13 0.19 -19.90 -4.44
C SER A 13 0.57 -18.43 -4.66
N GLY A 14 0.70 -17.64 -3.59
CA GLY A 14 1.01 -16.21 -3.64
C GLY A 14 -0.08 -15.34 -4.28
N ALA A 15 -1.29 -15.88 -4.50
CA ALA A 15 -2.39 -15.09 -5.08
C ALA A 15 -3.05 -14.15 -4.09
N MET A 16 -3.00 -14.47 -2.81
CA MET A 16 -3.56 -13.66 -1.74
C MET A 16 -2.44 -13.01 -0.93
N ALA A 17 -2.56 -11.71 -0.66
CA ALA A 17 -1.63 -10.94 0.15
C ALA A 17 -2.39 -10.00 1.09
N TYR A 18 -1.97 -9.95 2.36
CA TYR A 18 -2.61 -9.08 3.34
C TYR A 18 -1.98 -7.69 3.31
N ASN A 19 -2.78 -6.69 3.01
CA ASN A 19 -2.37 -5.30 2.92
C ASN A 19 -2.43 -4.65 4.32
N LEU A 20 -1.28 -4.46 4.93
CA LEU A 20 -1.13 -3.88 6.27
C LEU A 20 -1.57 -2.40 6.37
N LEU A 21 -1.71 -1.70 5.23
CA LEU A 21 -2.17 -0.31 5.22
C LEU A 21 -3.69 -0.22 5.26
N THR A 22 -4.38 -1.09 4.52
CA THR A 22 -5.84 -1.07 4.37
C THR A 22 -6.56 -2.04 5.30
N ASP A 23 -5.79 -2.92 5.98
CA ASP A 23 -6.30 -4.00 6.83
C ASP A 23 -7.22 -4.95 6.07
N ARG A 24 -6.83 -5.30 4.83
CA ARG A 24 -7.62 -6.14 3.91
C ARG A 24 -6.73 -7.11 3.15
N THR A 25 -7.33 -8.22 2.73
CA THR A 25 -6.69 -9.13 1.78
C THR A 25 -6.84 -8.62 0.36
N ASP A 26 -5.76 -8.58 -0.38
CA ASP A 26 -5.71 -8.24 -1.80
C ASP A 26 -5.39 -9.49 -2.64
N ILE A 27 -5.87 -9.50 -3.88
CA ILE A 27 -5.51 -10.51 -4.87
C ILE A 27 -4.36 -9.97 -5.72
N ALA A 28 -3.17 -10.53 -5.49
CA ALA A 28 -1.91 -10.06 -6.07
C ALA A 28 -1.65 -10.57 -7.51
N LYS A 29 -2.36 -11.61 -7.95
CA LYS A 29 -2.24 -12.16 -9.32
C LYS A 29 -3.57 -12.76 -9.80
N PRO A 30 -3.74 -12.99 -11.12
CA PRO A 30 -4.95 -13.63 -11.65
C PRO A 30 -5.19 -15.02 -11.04
N ILE A 31 -6.42 -15.29 -10.60
CA ILE A 31 -6.83 -16.56 -9.99
C ILE A 31 -7.64 -17.46 -10.93
N GLY A 32 -7.82 -17.05 -12.18
CA GLY A 32 -8.43 -17.89 -13.22
C GLY A 32 -9.73 -17.36 -13.82
N TYR A 33 -10.16 -16.14 -13.45
CA TYR A 33 -11.27 -15.44 -14.11
C TYR A 33 -10.96 -13.93 -14.19
N ASP A 34 -11.67 -13.22 -15.07
CA ASP A 34 -11.56 -11.76 -15.21
C ASP A 34 -12.15 -11.06 -13.98
N ARG A 35 -11.29 -10.39 -13.24
CA ARG A 35 -11.67 -9.60 -12.07
C ARG A 35 -11.90 -8.14 -12.45
N SER A 36 -12.72 -7.46 -11.66
CA SER A 36 -12.77 -5.99 -11.68
C SER A 36 -11.40 -5.40 -11.35
N SER A 37 -11.18 -4.12 -11.66
CA SER A 37 -9.91 -3.42 -11.45
C SER A 37 -9.49 -3.22 -9.98
N SER A 38 -10.32 -3.62 -9.02
CA SER A 38 -10.00 -3.53 -7.59
C SER A 38 -8.97 -4.60 -7.18
N ALA A 39 -7.94 -4.21 -6.45
CA ALA A 39 -6.99 -5.15 -5.87
C ALA A 39 -7.62 -5.96 -4.73
N SER A 40 -8.48 -5.34 -3.91
CA SER A 40 -9.08 -5.99 -2.74
C SER A 40 -9.90 -7.21 -3.10
N MET A 41 -9.72 -8.27 -2.31
CA MET A 41 -10.47 -9.51 -2.45
C MET A 41 -11.97 -9.26 -2.19
N THR A 42 -12.81 -9.84 -3.03
CA THR A 42 -14.27 -9.74 -2.97
C THR A 42 -14.90 -11.07 -2.59
N ASP A 43 -16.21 -11.04 -2.24
CA ASP A 43 -16.98 -12.26 -2.01
C ASP A 43 -17.00 -13.18 -3.25
N THR A 44 -16.94 -12.60 -4.45
CA THR A 44 -16.87 -13.36 -5.70
C THR A 44 -15.55 -14.11 -5.83
N ASP A 45 -14.43 -13.48 -5.43
CA ASP A 45 -13.14 -14.14 -5.41
C ASP A 45 -13.15 -15.34 -4.46
N MET A 46 -13.72 -15.18 -3.26
CA MET A 46 -13.82 -16.25 -2.28
C MET A 46 -14.71 -17.41 -2.78
N LYS A 47 -15.83 -17.10 -3.44
CA LYS A 47 -16.70 -18.12 -4.06
C LYS A 47 -15.96 -18.88 -5.15
N TYR A 48 -15.20 -18.18 -5.98
CA TYR A 48 -14.39 -18.80 -7.03
C TYR A 48 -13.32 -19.74 -6.43
N ILE A 49 -12.57 -19.26 -5.43
CA ILE A 49 -11.54 -20.06 -4.75
C ILE A 49 -12.16 -21.32 -4.13
N ARG A 50 -13.33 -21.19 -3.51
CA ARG A 50 -14.04 -22.31 -2.91
C ARG A 50 -14.41 -23.37 -3.96
N LEU A 51 -15.08 -22.98 -5.04
CA LEU A 51 -15.46 -23.89 -6.12
C LEU A 51 -14.25 -24.54 -6.78
N TYR A 52 -13.19 -23.77 -7.02
CA TYR A 52 -11.94 -24.28 -7.58
C TYR A 52 -11.29 -25.35 -6.68
N LEU A 53 -11.25 -25.12 -5.35
CA LEU A 53 -10.70 -26.10 -4.40
C LEU A 53 -11.59 -27.34 -4.25
N GLU A 54 -12.90 -27.19 -4.35
CA GLU A 54 -13.84 -28.31 -4.37
C GLU A 54 -13.62 -29.18 -5.61
N GLU A 55 -13.58 -28.60 -6.80
CA GLU A 55 -13.41 -29.31 -8.07
C GLU A 55 -12.07 -30.03 -8.22
N ASN A 56 -10.96 -29.40 -7.74
CA ASN A 56 -9.61 -29.91 -7.99
C ASN A 56 -8.99 -30.69 -6.83
N TYR A 57 -9.50 -30.50 -5.60
CA TYR A 57 -8.92 -31.07 -4.39
C TYR A 57 -9.94 -31.77 -3.46
N ASP A 58 -11.22 -31.81 -3.85
CA ASP A 58 -12.33 -32.37 -3.03
C ASP A 58 -12.41 -31.69 -1.63
N LEU A 59 -12.10 -30.39 -1.57
CA LEU A 59 -12.08 -29.59 -0.35
C LEU A 59 -13.40 -28.82 -0.22
N THR A 60 -14.36 -29.35 0.54
CA THR A 60 -15.74 -28.83 0.63
C THR A 60 -16.05 -27.98 1.85
N SER A 61 -15.15 -27.95 2.87
CA SER A 61 -15.41 -27.20 4.11
C SER A 61 -15.17 -25.71 3.92
N GLU A 62 -16.23 -24.94 3.73
CA GLU A 62 -16.20 -23.48 3.55
C GLU A 62 -15.41 -22.77 4.65
N LYS A 63 -15.67 -23.07 5.93
CA LYS A 63 -14.97 -22.48 7.05
C LYS A 63 -13.46 -22.70 6.97
N LYS A 64 -13.02 -23.94 6.70
CA LYS A 64 -11.59 -24.27 6.60
C LYS A 64 -10.93 -23.61 5.38
N ILE A 65 -11.66 -23.39 4.30
CA ILE A 65 -11.16 -22.67 3.12
C ILE A 65 -10.95 -21.20 3.46
N ILE A 66 -11.91 -20.56 4.13
CA ILE A 66 -11.80 -19.17 4.57
C ILE A 66 -10.61 -19.00 5.53
N ASP A 67 -10.52 -19.83 6.56
CA ASP A 67 -9.44 -19.81 7.54
C ASP A 67 -8.06 -20.01 6.86
N ALA A 68 -7.98 -20.94 5.90
CA ALA A 68 -6.74 -21.21 5.17
C ALA A 68 -6.37 -20.07 4.22
N ALA A 69 -7.34 -19.44 3.57
CA ALA A 69 -7.14 -18.29 2.70
C ALA A 69 -6.62 -17.06 3.50
N ASP A 70 -7.21 -16.81 4.64
CA ASP A 70 -6.79 -15.74 5.55
C ASP A 70 -5.34 -15.96 6.05
N LEU A 71 -5.03 -17.17 6.50
CA LEU A 71 -3.66 -17.52 6.91
C LEU A 71 -2.66 -17.40 5.76
N ALA A 72 -3.01 -17.83 4.55
CA ALA A 72 -2.16 -17.70 3.38
C ALA A 72 -1.92 -16.24 3.00
N ALA A 73 -2.94 -15.39 3.10
CA ALA A 73 -2.81 -13.95 2.88
C ALA A 73 -1.86 -13.30 3.90
N HIS A 74 -2.01 -13.63 5.19
CA HIS A 74 -1.16 -13.09 6.25
C HIS A 74 0.30 -13.55 6.14
N GLN A 75 0.57 -14.75 5.62
CA GLN A 75 1.94 -15.21 5.32
C GLN A 75 2.61 -14.38 4.21
N ASN A 76 1.80 -13.76 3.33
CA ASN A 76 2.24 -12.88 2.26
C ASN A 76 1.87 -11.43 2.55
N SER A 77 1.97 -11.00 3.81
CA SER A 77 1.68 -9.62 4.20
C SER A 77 2.65 -8.64 3.55
N TYR A 78 2.12 -7.49 3.14
CA TYR A 78 2.90 -6.41 2.57
C TYR A 78 2.37 -5.04 3.02
N HIS A 79 3.20 -4.02 2.90
CA HIS A 79 2.81 -2.65 3.23
C HIS A 79 3.23 -1.72 2.08
N PRO A 80 2.31 -1.30 1.20
CA PRO A 80 2.66 -0.63 -0.06
C PRO A 80 3.57 0.60 0.14
N VAL A 81 3.30 1.42 1.15
CA VAL A 81 4.11 2.62 1.43
C VAL A 81 5.50 2.26 1.97
N ARG A 82 5.59 1.31 2.91
CA ARG A 82 6.92 0.90 3.47
C ARG A 82 7.76 0.22 2.41
N ASP A 83 7.16 -0.65 1.62
CA ASP A 83 7.86 -1.39 0.57
C ASP A 83 8.36 -0.43 -0.51
N TYR A 84 7.54 0.55 -0.90
CA TYR A 84 7.96 1.65 -1.77
C TYR A 84 9.15 2.43 -1.18
N LEU A 85 9.02 2.91 0.06
CA LEU A 85 10.10 3.69 0.71
C LEU A 85 11.41 2.88 0.85
N ASN A 86 11.30 1.59 1.17
CA ASN A 86 12.47 0.69 1.28
C ASN A 86 13.10 0.37 -0.06
N SER A 87 12.37 0.46 -1.17
CA SER A 87 12.89 0.25 -2.52
C SER A 87 13.67 1.46 -3.07
N LEU A 88 13.54 2.64 -2.44
CA LEU A 88 14.20 3.85 -2.90
C LEU A 88 15.70 3.83 -2.62
N ALA A 89 16.49 4.22 -3.61
CA ALA A 89 17.92 4.48 -3.46
C ALA A 89 18.18 5.98 -3.65
N TRP A 90 18.87 6.60 -2.70
CA TRP A 90 19.24 8.00 -2.82
C TRP A 90 20.36 8.19 -3.85
N ASP A 91 20.14 9.08 -4.79
CA ASP A 91 21.07 9.42 -5.87
C ASP A 91 22.09 10.51 -5.51
N GLY A 92 22.13 10.95 -4.25
CA GLY A 92 23.03 11.98 -3.77
C GLY A 92 22.53 13.41 -3.98
N THR A 93 21.37 13.62 -4.61
CA THR A 93 20.87 14.97 -4.95
C THR A 93 19.95 15.52 -3.86
N ALA A 94 20.32 16.66 -3.27
CA ALA A 94 19.56 17.34 -2.22
C ALA A 94 18.40 18.15 -2.82
N ARG A 95 17.25 17.51 -3.09
CA ARG A 95 16.07 18.16 -3.72
C ARG A 95 15.18 18.91 -2.75
N ILE A 96 15.08 18.46 -1.51
CA ILE A 96 14.13 19.00 -0.52
C ILE A 96 14.38 20.46 -0.24
N CYS A 97 15.66 20.90 -0.20
CA CYS A 97 16.03 22.28 0.12
C CYS A 97 15.51 23.32 -0.89
N TYR A 98 15.25 22.91 -2.14
CA TYR A 98 14.75 23.81 -3.17
C TYR A 98 13.31 23.49 -3.61
N CYS A 99 12.70 22.44 -3.06
CA CYS A 99 11.44 21.90 -3.54
C CYS A 99 10.30 22.94 -3.50
N LEU A 100 10.03 23.55 -2.36
CA LEU A 100 8.96 24.54 -2.23
C LEU A 100 9.25 25.82 -3.02
N HIS A 101 10.52 26.24 -3.09
CA HIS A 101 10.93 27.37 -3.92
C HIS A 101 10.68 27.08 -5.41
N HIS A 102 11.17 25.94 -5.89
CA HIS A 102 11.11 25.60 -7.31
C HIS A 102 9.67 25.38 -7.82
N PHE A 103 8.85 24.67 -7.06
CA PHE A 103 7.50 24.30 -7.51
C PHE A 103 6.40 25.28 -7.11
N LEU A 104 6.58 26.03 -6.03
CA LEU A 104 5.54 26.90 -5.48
C LEU A 104 5.97 28.36 -5.34
N GLY A 105 7.23 28.72 -5.69
CA GLY A 105 7.74 30.08 -5.57
C GLY A 105 7.90 30.57 -4.13
N ALA A 106 8.01 29.65 -3.15
CA ALA A 106 8.28 30.03 -1.76
C ALA A 106 9.70 30.60 -1.61
N GLU A 107 9.96 31.33 -0.54
CA GLU A 107 11.31 31.81 -0.26
C GLU A 107 12.29 30.65 -0.07
N ALA A 108 13.50 30.79 -0.63
CA ALA A 108 14.55 29.80 -0.52
C ALA A 108 15.37 30.06 0.76
N ASP A 109 14.78 29.83 1.91
CA ASP A 109 15.36 30.02 3.22
C ASP A 109 15.39 28.75 4.07
N GLU A 110 16.10 28.81 5.18
CA GLU A 110 16.23 27.68 6.10
C GLU A 110 14.89 27.27 6.72
N TYR A 111 13.99 28.21 6.99
CA TYR A 111 12.67 27.93 7.55
C TYR A 111 11.82 27.08 6.58
N THR A 112 11.75 27.49 5.32
CA THR A 112 11.01 26.81 4.27
C THR A 112 11.53 25.37 4.06
N PHE A 113 12.87 25.23 4.04
CA PHE A 113 13.51 23.92 3.97
C PHE A 113 13.16 23.03 5.17
N GLN A 114 13.34 23.53 6.39
CA GLN A 114 13.09 22.73 7.59
C GLN A 114 11.61 22.40 7.79
N ALA A 115 10.70 23.27 7.40
CA ALA A 115 9.27 23.02 7.43
C ALA A 115 8.87 21.82 6.54
N LEU A 116 9.34 21.79 5.29
CA LEU A 116 9.08 20.67 4.39
C LEU A 116 9.78 19.39 4.87
N ARG A 117 11.04 19.49 5.28
CA ARG A 117 11.80 18.36 5.80
C ARG A 117 11.11 17.70 7.01
N LEU A 118 10.66 18.50 7.95
CA LEU A 118 9.93 18.01 9.14
C LEU A 118 8.63 17.31 8.74
N PHE A 119 7.87 17.87 7.83
CA PHE A 119 6.63 17.27 7.32
C PHE A 119 6.90 15.90 6.68
N LEU A 120 7.90 15.79 5.79
CA LEU A 120 8.26 14.55 5.11
C LEU A 120 8.78 13.49 6.10
N LEU A 121 9.63 13.88 7.05
CA LEU A 121 10.11 12.98 8.11
C LEU A 121 8.96 12.47 8.97
N GLY A 122 7.98 13.31 9.29
CA GLY A 122 6.79 12.92 10.02
C GLY A 122 5.91 11.94 9.25
N ALA A 123 5.75 12.13 7.94
CA ALA A 123 5.02 11.22 7.07
C ALA A 123 5.69 9.82 7.02
N ILE A 124 7.01 9.79 6.84
CA ILE A 124 7.80 8.55 6.86
C ILE A 124 7.71 7.89 8.23
N HIS A 125 7.88 8.66 9.31
CA HIS A 125 7.81 8.12 10.66
C HIS A 125 6.45 7.45 10.94
N ARG A 126 5.34 8.08 10.52
CA ARG A 126 4.00 7.49 10.65
C ARG A 126 3.81 6.21 9.83
N ALA A 127 4.42 6.12 8.66
CA ALA A 127 4.36 4.91 7.84
C ALA A 127 5.02 3.71 8.56
N PHE A 128 6.16 3.93 9.23
CA PHE A 128 6.88 2.87 9.94
C PHE A 128 6.39 2.63 11.38
N HIS A 129 5.81 3.66 12.02
CA HIS A 129 5.32 3.63 13.40
C HIS A 129 3.85 4.09 13.47
N PRO A 130 2.88 3.23 13.06
CA PRO A 130 1.46 3.56 13.12
C PRO A 130 1.03 3.94 14.53
N GLY A 131 0.19 4.98 14.64
CA GLY A 131 -0.27 5.49 15.93
C GLY A 131 0.69 6.43 16.66
N CYS A 132 1.90 6.68 16.13
CA CYS A 132 2.79 7.70 16.70
C CYS A 132 2.16 9.09 16.63
N LYS A 133 2.41 9.91 17.65
CA LYS A 133 2.01 11.32 17.65
C LYS A 133 2.89 12.13 16.71
N PHE A 134 2.25 12.95 15.89
CA PHE A 134 2.90 13.95 15.08
C PHE A 134 1.97 15.18 14.99
N GLU A 135 2.29 16.21 15.74
CA GLU A 135 1.41 17.36 15.99
C GLU A 135 1.74 18.57 15.09
N VAL A 136 2.57 18.36 14.06
CA VAL A 136 2.94 19.39 13.10
C VAL A 136 2.15 19.24 11.81
N MET A 137 1.63 20.34 11.31
CA MET A 137 0.92 20.41 10.03
C MET A 137 1.63 21.45 9.13
N LEU A 138 1.99 21.03 7.91
CA LEU A 138 2.49 21.93 6.89
C LEU A 138 1.32 22.70 6.27
N CYS A 139 1.33 24.03 6.40
CA CYS A 139 0.34 24.91 5.78
C CYS A 139 0.97 25.68 4.62
N LEU A 140 0.46 25.51 3.40
CA LEU A 140 0.87 26.28 2.22
C LEU A 140 -0.10 27.43 2.01
N VAL A 141 0.38 28.67 2.15
CA VAL A 141 -0.39 29.90 1.97
C VAL A 141 0.04 30.59 0.68
N GLY A 142 -0.93 31.07 -0.11
CA GLY A 142 -0.66 31.73 -1.38
C GLY A 142 -1.92 31.87 -2.24
N GLY A 143 -1.82 32.60 -3.35
CA GLY A 143 -2.91 32.88 -4.28
C GLY A 143 -3.58 31.64 -4.86
N GLN A 144 -4.75 31.85 -5.45
CA GLN A 144 -5.44 30.82 -6.22
C GLN A 144 -4.61 30.46 -7.46
N GLY A 145 -4.54 29.17 -7.83
CA GLY A 145 -3.76 28.71 -8.97
C GLY A 145 -2.26 28.51 -8.73
N ALA A 146 -1.74 28.78 -7.54
CA ALA A 146 -0.31 28.62 -7.21
C ALA A 146 0.19 27.17 -7.12
N GLY A 147 -0.62 26.17 -7.51
CA GLY A 147 -0.19 24.76 -7.57
C GLY A 147 -0.16 24.02 -6.25
N LYS A 148 -0.61 24.60 -5.12
CA LYS A 148 -0.54 24.00 -3.78
C LYS A 148 -1.18 22.61 -3.68
N SER A 149 -2.41 22.46 -4.18
CA SER A 149 -3.13 21.16 -4.19
C SER A 149 -2.48 20.16 -5.15
N THR A 150 -1.97 20.63 -6.28
CA THR A 150 -1.24 19.81 -7.24
C THR A 150 0.06 19.28 -6.65
N PHE A 151 0.77 20.12 -5.88
CA PHE A 151 1.98 19.72 -5.16
C PHE A 151 1.70 18.55 -4.21
N PHE A 152 0.69 18.65 -3.35
CA PHE A 152 0.34 17.56 -2.44
C PHE A 152 -0.13 16.30 -3.17
N ARG A 153 -0.91 16.44 -4.24
CA ARG A 153 -1.36 15.31 -5.05
C ARG A 153 -0.19 14.55 -5.67
N LEU A 154 0.80 15.26 -6.23
CA LEU A 154 1.98 14.62 -6.81
C LEU A 154 2.93 14.03 -5.76
N LEU A 155 2.97 14.62 -4.56
CA LEU A 155 3.77 14.11 -3.45
C LEU A 155 3.17 12.81 -2.87
N ALA A 156 1.85 12.66 -2.94
CA ALA A 156 1.15 11.48 -2.43
C ALA A 156 1.15 10.28 -3.40
N GLY A 157 1.42 10.51 -4.69
CA GLY A 157 1.48 9.47 -5.74
C GLY A 157 0.18 9.25 -6.49
#